data_ead8ac9726c9923076a7d154dc978a57
#
_entry.id   ead8ac9726c9923076a7d154dc978a57
#
_cell.length_a   1.000
_cell.length_b   1.000
_cell.length_c   1.000
_cell.angle_alpha   90.00
_cell.angle_beta   90.00
_cell.angle_gamma   90.00
#
_symmetry.space_group_name_H-M   'P 1'
#
loop_
_entity.id
_entity.type
_entity.pdbx_description
1 polymer ?
#
loop_
_entity_poly.entity_id
_entity_poly.type
_entity_poly.pdbx_seq_one_letter_code
_entity_poly.pdbx_strand_id
1 'polypeptide(L)'
;TSILEGVVQRGTGKKLKDLKVPLAGKTGTTNKNYDAWFIGFSSNLVIGVYVGYDNPESLGRYETGSKAALPIFKEFVKSSLFKEDFKEFEIPDGIYLTSLNYNTGLKASFGEKDTIIEALKARDINNIDNNELISINSYDKLIKYRQFY
;
A
#
# COMPACT_ATOMS: atom_id res chain seq x y z
N THR A 1 -1.23 -7.71 -3.74
CA THR A 1 -0.38 -6.66 -4.33
C THR A 1 -1.10 -5.32 -4.33
N SER A 2 -2.29 -5.15 -4.95
CA SER A 2 -2.99 -3.87 -5.13
C SER A 2 -3.10 -3.03 -3.84
N ILE A 3 -3.49 -3.62 -2.71
CA ILE A 3 -3.55 -2.91 -1.41
C ILE A 3 -2.17 -2.35 -1.01
N LEU A 4 -1.09 -3.10 -1.26
CA LEU A 4 0.27 -2.70 -0.92
C LEU A 4 0.84 -1.67 -1.91
N GLU A 5 0.39 -1.65 -3.16
CA GLU A 5 0.60 -0.53 -4.08
C GLU A 5 -0.09 0.74 -3.54
N GLY A 6 -1.31 0.59 -2.99
CA GLY A 6 -2.02 1.67 -2.31
C GLY A 6 -1.20 2.32 -1.18
N VAL A 7 -0.39 1.55 -0.44
CA VAL A 7 0.51 2.10 0.58
C VAL A 7 1.56 3.04 -0.03
N VAL A 8 2.08 2.71 -1.22
CA VAL A 8 3.03 3.56 -1.96
C VAL A 8 2.33 4.75 -2.60
N GLN A 9 1.12 4.58 -3.12
CA GLN A 9 0.41 5.63 -3.83
C GLN A 9 -0.19 6.69 -2.90
N ARG A 10 -0.76 6.28 -1.76
CA ARG A 10 -1.57 7.15 -0.87
C ARG A 10 -1.31 6.95 0.63
N GLY A 11 -0.54 5.93 1.02
CA GLY A 11 -0.28 5.56 2.42
C GLY A 11 1.09 5.99 2.95
N THR A 12 1.60 5.23 3.91
CA THR A 12 2.86 5.50 4.61
C THR A 12 4.10 5.41 3.72
N GLY A 13 3.98 4.76 2.55
CA GLY A 13 5.02 4.62 1.54
C GLY A 13 5.06 5.72 0.48
N LYS A 14 4.21 6.75 0.56
CA LYS A 14 4.02 7.77 -0.50
C LYS A 14 5.30 8.50 -0.96
N LYS A 15 6.35 8.52 -0.14
CA LYS A 15 7.66 9.07 -0.52
C LYS A 15 8.36 8.29 -1.66
N LEU A 16 7.90 7.06 -1.96
CA LEU A 16 8.41 6.26 -3.06
C LEU A 16 7.82 6.64 -4.42
N LYS A 17 6.71 7.39 -4.46
CA LYS A 17 6.10 7.85 -5.73
C LYS A 17 7.07 8.62 -6.64
N ASP A 18 8.01 9.33 -6.05
CA ASP A 18 9.00 10.11 -6.80
C ASP A 18 9.89 9.22 -7.70
N LEU A 19 10.03 7.94 -7.37
CA LEU A 19 10.79 6.98 -8.16
C LEU A 19 10.14 6.69 -9.52
N LYS A 20 8.80 6.83 -9.62
CA LYS A 20 8.00 6.61 -10.83
C LYS A 20 8.19 5.21 -11.42
N VAL A 21 8.25 4.22 -10.55
CA VAL A 21 8.33 2.79 -10.89
C VAL A 21 7.27 2.01 -10.12
N PRO A 22 6.75 0.89 -10.66
CA PRO A 22 5.79 0.04 -9.97
C PRO A 22 6.39 -0.56 -8.72
N LEU A 23 5.87 -0.16 -7.55
CA LEU A 23 6.28 -0.66 -6.25
C LEU A 23 5.08 -0.88 -5.34
N ALA A 24 5.17 -1.94 -4.57
CA ALA A 24 4.28 -2.23 -3.47
C ALA A 24 5.09 -2.41 -2.18
N GLY A 25 4.49 -2.20 -1.01
CA GLY A 25 5.24 -2.41 0.23
C GLY A 25 4.49 -1.98 1.48
N LYS A 26 5.13 -2.23 2.63
CA LYS A 26 4.57 -1.92 3.93
C LYS A 26 5.65 -1.54 4.93
N THR A 27 5.36 -0.50 5.71
CA THR A 27 6.13 -0.14 6.90
C THR A 27 5.78 -1.04 8.08
N GLY A 28 6.74 -1.33 8.93
CA GLY A 28 6.56 -1.92 10.25
C GLY A 28 7.24 -1.05 11.31
N THR A 29 6.64 -0.97 12.47
CA THR A 29 7.23 -0.28 13.64
C THR A 29 6.77 -1.04 14.88
N THR A 30 7.72 -1.47 15.71
CA THR A 30 7.40 -2.12 16.97
C THR A 30 6.99 -1.12 18.03
N ASN A 31 6.37 -1.61 19.11
CA ASN A 31 6.02 -0.78 20.25
C ASN A 31 7.26 -0.06 20.79
N LYS A 32 7.08 1.20 21.20
CA LYS A 32 8.18 2.07 21.68
C LYS A 32 9.27 2.37 20.64
N ASN A 33 9.03 2.08 19.35
CA ASN A 33 9.97 2.30 18.25
C ASN A 33 11.34 1.63 18.46
N TYR A 34 11.34 0.39 18.90
CA TYR A 34 12.58 -0.37 19.03
C TYR A 34 13.09 -0.83 17.67
N ASP A 35 12.16 -1.19 16.76
CA ASP A 35 12.47 -1.63 15.41
C ASP A 35 11.65 -0.88 14.39
N ALA A 36 12.30 -0.50 13.32
CA ALA A 36 11.70 0.11 12.14
C ALA A 36 11.94 -0.78 10.91
N TRP A 37 10.86 -1.15 10.24
CA TRP A 37 10.88 -2.00 9.07
C TRP A 37 10.27 -1.32 7.87
N PHE A 38 10.80 -1.62 6.71
CA PHE A 38 10.12 -1.45 5.44
C PHE A 38 10.39 -2.68 4.55
N ILE A 39 9.33 -3.35 4.12
CA ILE A 39 9.41 -4.40 3.12
C ILE A 39 8.70 -3.87 1.89
N GLY A 40 9.44 -3.77 0.79
CA GLY A 40 8.93 -3.32 -0.50
C GLY A 40 9.31 -4.28 -1.60
N PHE A 41 8.52 -4.32 -2.66
CA PHE A 41 8.76 -5.22 -3.77
C PHE A 41 8.25 -4.64 -5.09
N SER A 42 8.87 -5.11 -6.17
CA SER A 42 8.41 -5.01 -7.55
C SER A 42 7.86 -6.36 -8.01
N SER A 43 7.58 -6.51 -9.29
CA SER A 43 7.14 -7.79 -9.86
C SER A 43 8.20 -8.91 -9.79
N ASN A 44 9.47 -8.56 -9.64
CA ASN A 44 10.60 -9.49 -9.73
C ASN A 44 11.60 -9.42 -8.56
N LEU A 45 11.46 -8.46 -7.65
CA LEU A 45 12.42 -8.27 -6.56
C LEU A 45 11.70 -7.89 -5.26
N VAL A 46 12.13 -8.48 -4.15
CA VAL A 46 11.69 -8.12 -2.79
C VAL A 46 12.90 -7.61 -2.02
N ILE A 47 12.73 -6.47 -1.35
CA ILE A 47 13.77 -5.84 -0.52
C ILE A 47 13.18 -5.59 0.86
N GLY A 48 13.86 -6.10 1.89
CA GLY A 48 13.56 -5.82 3.29
C GLY A 48 14.62 -4.90 3.89
N VAL A 49 14.19 -3.86 4.59
CA VAL A 49 15.06 -2.97 5.36
C VAL A 49 14.65 -3.04 6.82
N TYR A 50 15.62 -3.32 7.66
CA TYR A 50 15.51 -3.32 9.12
C TYR A 50 16.44 -2.29 9.72
N VAL A 51 15.94 -1.54 10.69
CA VAL A 51 16.72 -0.63 11.52
C VAL A 51 16.37 -0.91 12.97
N GLY A 52 17.36 -1.22 13.77
CA GLY A 52 17.21 -1.56 15.19
C GLY A 52 18.58 -1.72 15.87
N TYR A 53 18.58 -1.82 17.17
CA TYR A 53 19.77 -2.12 17.97
C TYR A 53 19.80 -3.61 18.33
N ASP A 54 20.99 -4.20 18.45
CA ASP A 54 21.17 -5.60 18.88
C ASP A 54 20.61 -5.84 20.30
N ASN A 55 20.82 -4.89 21.19
CA ASN A 55 20.12 -4.83 22.46
C ASN A 55 18.87 -3.94 22.29
N PRO A 56 17.65 -4.43 22.60
CA PRO A 56 16.43 -3.68 22.40
C PRO A 56 16.44 -2.31 23.06
N GLU A 57 16.57 -1.28 22.25
CA GLU A 57 16.64 0.13 22.65
C GLU A 57 15.79 0.97 21.69
N SER A 58 15.19 2.04 22.18
CA SER A 58 14.34 2.87 21.35
C SER A 58 15.17 3.65 20.33
N LEU A 59 14.77 3.60 19.06
CA LEU A 59 15.33 4.43 18.00
C LEU A 59 14.98 5.92 18.15
N GLY A 60 14.01 6.23 19.00
CA GLY A 60 13.51 7.59 19.25
C GLY A 60 12.01 7.72 19.01
N ARG A 61 11.40 8.73 19.61
CA ARG A 61 9.94 8.91 19.67
C ARG A 61 9.23 8.92 18.31
N TYR A 62 9.91 9.34 17.26
CA TYR A 62 9.33 9.48 15.92
C TYR A 62 10.01 8.63 14.86
N GLU A 63 10.94 7.75 15.25
CA GLU A 63 11.67 6.88 14.36
C GLU A 63 10.83 5.64 14.03
N THR A 64 10.02 5.80 13.00
CA THR A 64 9.11 4.78 12.47
C THR A 64 9.66 4.14 11.20
N GLY A 65 9.08 3.04 10.76
CA GLY A 65 9.43 2.41 9.48
C GLY A 65 9.42 3.38 8.28
N SER A 66 8.49 4.36 8.27
CA SER A 66 8.42 5.39 7.22
C SER A 66 9.50 6.47 7.33
N LYS A 67 10.14 6.62 8.49
CA LYS A 67 11.20 7.60 8.71
C LYS A 67 12.60 7.00 8.72
N ALA A 68 12.79 5.84 9.34
CA ALA A 68 14.08 5.20 9.46
C ALA A 68 14.36 4.20 8.31
N ALA A 69 13.46 3.26 8.04
CA ALA A 69 13.72 2.18 7.08
C ALA A 69 13.38 2.55 5.63
N LEU A 70 12.26 3.23 5.38
CA LEU A 70 11.82 3.58 4.02
C LEU A 70 12.81 4.47 3.24
N PRO A 71 13.50 5.47 3.84
CA PRO A 71 14.51 6.25 3.11
C PRO A 71 15.68 5.40 2.62
N ILE A 72 16.11 4.41 3.40
CA ILE A 72 17.19 3.48 3.03
C ILE A 72 16.74 2.63 1.84
N PHE A 73 15.51 2.08 1.89
CA PHE A 73 14.90 1.37 0.76
C PHE A 73 14.87 2.26 -0.50
N LYS A 74 14.39 3.49 -0.35
CA LYS A 74 14.28 4.45 -1.47
C LYS A 74 15.63 4.71 -2.13
N GLU A 75 16.65 4.96 -1.34
CA GLU A 75 18.00 5.24 -1.85
C GLU A 75 18.62 4.01 -2.50
N PHE A 76 18.42 2.82 -1.94
CA PHE A 76 18.85 1.57 -2.56
C PHE A 76 18.23 1.38 -3.95
N VAL A 77 16.90 1.52 -4.05
CA VAL A 77 16.19 1.39 -5.34
C VAL A 77 16.70 2.41 -6.35
N LYS A 78 16.92 3.65 -5.92
CA LYS A 78 17.37 4.75 -6.78
C LYS A 78 18.79 4.57 -7.29
N SER A 79 19.69 4.03 -6.44
CA SER A 79 21.13 3.94 -6.75
C SER A 79 21.55 2.61 -7.37
N SER A 80 20.83 1.53 -7.08
CA SER A 80 21.27 0.16 -7.40
C SER A 80 20.46 -0.52 -8.49
N LEU A 81 19.27 0.04 -8.86
CA LEU A 81 18.37 -0.57 -9.83
C LEU A 81 18.07 0.39 -10.98
N PHE A 82 18.00 -0.14 -12.19
CA PHE A 82 17.58 0.60 -13.37
C PHE A 82 16.06 0.56 -13.52
N LYS A 83 15.48 1.57 -14.15
CA LYS A 83 14.00 1.63 -14.35
C LYS A 83 13.47 0.46 -15.17
N GLU A 84 14.28 -0.08 -16.06
CA GLU A 84 13.99 -1.24 -16.91
C GLU A 84 13.82 -2.54 -16.11
N ASP A 85 14.33 -2.58 -14.88
CA ASP A 85 14.17 -3.72 -13.96
C ASP A 85 12.77 -3.80 -13.37
N PHE A 86 11.96 -2.72 -13.50
CA PHE A 86 10.63 -2.63 -12.93
C PHE A 86 9.56 -2.82 -14.01
N LYS A 87 8.79 -3.89 -13.87
CA LYS A 87 7.61 -4.18 -14.69
C LYS A 87 6.35 -3.96 -13.87
N GLU A 88 5.26 -3.64 -14.56
CA GLU A 88 3.93 -3.59 -13.93
C GLU A 88 3.58 -4.93 -13.29
N PHE A 89 2.79 -4.88 -12.24
CA PHE A 89 2.27 -6.09 -11.62
C PHE A 89 1.21 -6.72 -12.53
N GLU A 90 1.36 -8.00 -12.81
CA GLU A 90 0.38 -8.75 -13.60
C GLU A 90 -0.96 -8.83 -12.86
N ILE A 91 -2.02 -8.66 -13.62
CA ILE A 91 -3.39 -8.84 -13.12
C ILE A 91 -3.80 -10.27 -13.44
N PRO A 92 -3.98 -11.14 -12.43
CA PRO A 92 -4.36 -12.52 -12.67
C PRO A 92 -5.80 -12.63 -13.18
N ASP A 93 -6.09 -13.75 -13.86
CA ASP A 93 -7.44 -14.06 -14.35
C ASP A 93 -8.47 -14.01 -13.20
N GLY A 94 -9.64 -13.47 -13.51
CA GLY A 94 -10.74 -13.31 -12.54
C GLY A 94 -10.59 -12.12 -11.60
N ILE A 95 -9.55 -11.30 -11.76
CA ILE A 95 -9.38 -10.02 -11.09
C ILE A 95 -9.62 -8.89 -12.09
N TYR A 96 -10.39 -7.90 -11.68
CA TYR A 96 -10.76 -6.74 -12.48
C TYR A 96 -10.41 -5.45 -11.77
N LEU A 97 -9.86 -4.50 -12.50
CA LEU A 97 -9.62 -3.15 -12.00
C LEU A 97 -10.91 -2.35 -12.10
N THR A 98 -11.36 -1.83 -10.97
CA THR A 98 -12.64 -1.10 -10.87
C THR A 98 -12.41 0.25 -10.20
N SER A 99 -12.99 1.30 -10.77
CA SER A 99 -12.96 2.63 -10.17
C SER A 99 -13.98 2.70 -9.05
N LEU A 100 -13.53 3.00 -7.85
CA LEU A 100 -14.37 3.17 -6.67
C LEU A 100 -14.23 4.58 -6.12
N ASN A 101 -15.31 5.11 -5.56
CA ASN A 101 -15.24 6.32 -4.74
C ASN A 101 -14.47 6.01 -3.44
N TYR A 102 -13.44 6.79 -3.17
CA TYR A 102 -12.55 6.57 -2.03
C TYR A 102 -13.27 6.64 -0.68
N ASN A 103 -14.28 7.51 -0.57
CA ASN A 103 -14.98 7.77 0.68
C ASN A 103 -16.09 6.75 0.94
N THR A 104 -16.82 6.35 -0.10
CA THR A 104 -17.98 5.45 0.03
C THR A 104 -17.63 3.99 -0.23
N GLY A 105 -16.58 3.71 -1.00
CA GLY A 105 -16.23 2.36 -1.45
C GLY A 105 -17.17 1.82 -2.55
N LEU A 106 -18.13 2.61 -3.01
CA LEU A 106 -19.02 2.24 -4.09
C LEU A 106 -18.38 2.46 -5.46
N LYS A 107 -18.92 1.83 -6.50
CA LYS A 107 -18.46 2.05 -7.87
C LYS A 107 -18.62 3.51 -8.25
N ALA A 108 -17.55 4.08 -8.78
CA ALA A 108 -17.52 5.49 -9.13
C ALA A 108 -18.23 5.72 -10.46
N SER A 109 -19.00 6.82 -10.53
CA SER A 109 -19.59 7.31 -11.77
C SER A 109 -18.54 8.01 -12.63
N PHE A 110 -18.83 8.15 -13.93
CA PHE A 110 -17.95 8.87 -14.85
C PHE A 110 -17.77 10.33 -14.41
N GLY A 111 -16.52 10.78 -14.30
CA GLY A 111 -16.20 12.15 -13.87
C GLY A 111 -16.30 12.41 -12.38
N GLU A 112 -16.57 11.40 -11.57
CA GLU A 112 -16.62 11.53 -10.12
C GLU A 112 -15.23 11.82 -9.53
N LYS A 113 -15.19 12.72 -8.52
CA LYS A 113 -13.96 13.05 -7.80
C LYS A 113 -13.67 12.04 -6.69
N ASP A 114 -12.45 12.07 -6.18
CA ASP A 114 -11.99 11.20 -5.08
C ASP A 114 -12.15 9.71 -5.40
N THR A 115 -11.75 9.33 -6.60
CA THR A 115 -11.78 7.95 -7.06
C THR A 115 -10.44 7.26 -6.92
N ILE A 116 -10.48 5.95 -6.69
CA ILE A 116 -9.32 5.06 -6.68
C ILE A 116 -9.60 3.85 -7.56
N ILE A 117 -8.54 3.27 -8.11
CA ILE A 117 -8.61 1.99 -8.78
C ILE A 117 -8.31 0.89 -7.77
N GLU A 118 -9.21 -0.07 -7.65
CA GLU A 118 -9.04 -1.25 -6.82
C GLU A 118 -9.19 -2.54 -7.63
N ALA A 119 -8.44 -3.57 -7.22
CA ALA A 119 -8.48 -4.89 -7.82
C ALA A 119 -9.51 -5.76 -7.09
N LEU A 120 -10.56 -6.14 -7.78
CA LEU A 120 -11.70 -6.88 -7.22
C LEU A 120 -11.95 -8.19 -7.98
N LYS A 121 -12.49 -9.19 -7.29
CA LYS A 121 -13.04 -10.39 -7.94
C LYS A 121 -14.38 -10.07 -8.57
N ALA A 122 -14.74 -10.79 -9.62
CA ALA A 122 -16.03 -10.60 -10.32
C ALA A 122 -17.24 -10.62 -9.38
N ARG A 123 -17.26 -11.54 -8.41
CA ARG A 123 -18.35 -11.62 -7.42
C ARG A 123 -18.48 -10.37 -6.55
N ASP A 124 -17.35 -9.72 -6.23
CA ASP A 124 -17.33 -8.56 -5.34
C ASP A 124 -17.80 -7.30 -6.09
N ILE A 125 -17.53 -7.23 -7.41
CA ILE A 125 -18.04 -6.16 -8.29
C ILE A 125 -19.56 -6.22 -8.38
N ASN A 126 -20.13 -7.41 -8.61
CA ASN A 126 -21.57 -7.60 -8.69
C ASN A 126 -22.30 -7.16 -7.41
N ASN A 127 -21.71 -7.41 -6.26
CA ASN A 127 -22.24 -6.97 -4.97
C ASN A 127 -22.24 -5.44 -4.82
N ILE A 128 -21.24 -4.76 -5.36
CA ILE A 128 -21.15 -3.29 -5.34
C ILE A 128 -22.16 -2.67 -6.31
N ASP A 129 -22.37 -3.27 -7.49
CA ASP A 129 -23.31 -2.78 -8.51
C ASP A 129 -24.79 -2.95 -8.10
N ASN A 130 -25.10 -3.97 -7.33
CA ASN A 130 -26.49 -4.29 -6.94
C ASN A 130 -27.03 -3.45 -5.77
N ASN A 131 -26.30 -2.43 -5.29
CA ASN A 131 -26.69 -1.62 -4.13
C ASN A 131 -27.09 -2.44 -2.88
N GLU A 132 -26.76 -3.71 -2.84
CA GLU A 132 -26.82 -4.44 -1.60
C GLU A 132 -25.80 -3.78 -0.67
N LEU A 133 -26.33 -2.87 0.14
CA LEU A 133 -25.65 -2.26 1.25
C LEU A 133 -24.82 -3.35 1.94
N ILE A 134 -23.51 -3.30 1.70
CA ILE A 134 -22.60 -3.92 2.64
C ILE A 134 -23.10 -3.45 3.99
N SER A 135 -23.61 -4.36 4.81
CA SER A 135 -24.25 -4.00 6.08
C SER A 135 -23.33 -3.00 6.80
N ILE A 136 -23.91 -2.06 7.52
CA ILE A 136 -23.16 -1.03 8.29
C ILE A 136 -21.98 -1.65 9.05
N ASN A 137 -22.11 -2.88 9.52
CA ASN A 137 -21.03 -3.65 10.17
C ASN A 137 -19.85 -4.01 9.24
N SER A 138 -20.10 -4.18 7.94
CA SER A 138 -19.01 -4.42 6.97
C SER A 138 -18.38 -3.11 6.52
N TYR A 139 -19.14 -2.02 6.53
CA TYR A 139 -18.66 -0.68 6.23
C TYR A 139 -17.75 -0.16 7.35
N ASP A 140 -18.13 -0.33 8.61
CA ASP A 140 -17.30 0.01 9.77
C ASP A 140 -16.00 -0.81 9.82
N LYS A 141 -16.04 -2.07 9.40
CA LYS A 141 -14.84 -2.89 9.23
C LYS A 141 -13.93 -2.35 8.13
N LEU A 142 -14.47 -1.97 6.98
CA LEU A 142 -13.70 -1.38 5.87
C LEU A 142 -13.08 -0.03 6.25
N ILE A 143 -13.80 0.83 6.98
CA ILE A 143 -13.29 2.10 7.48
C ILE A 143 -12.20 1.86 8.54
N LYS A 144 -12.39 0.93 9.47
CA LYS A 144 -11.34 0.54 10.43
C LYS A 144 -10.07 0.04 9.73
N TYR A 145 -10.20 -0.80 8.70
CA TYR A 145 -9.04 -1.22 7.90
C TYR A 145 -8.36 -0.05 7.16
N ARG A 146 -9.11 0.96 6.74
CA ARG A 146 -8.54 2.16 6.07
C ARG A 146 -7.82 3.12 7.00
N GLN A 147 -8.16 3.15 8.29
CA GLN A 147 -7.46 3.98 9.29
C GLN A 147 -6.07 3.44 9.67
N PHE A 148 -5.79 2.16 9.37
CA PHE A 148 -4.48 1.53 9.63
C PHE A 148 -3.53 1.58 8.42
N TYR A 149 -3.96 2.14 7.29
CA TYR A 149 -3.18 2.37 6.07
C TYR A 149 -3.12 3.88 5.76
#